data_f659e82540a514c5385173266cf4872a
#
_entry.id   f659e82540a514c5385173266cf4872a
#
_cell.length_a   1.000
_cell.length_b   1.000
_cell.length_c   1.000
_cell.angle_alpha   90.00
_cell.angle_beta   90.00
_cell.angle_gamma   90.00
#
_symmetry.space_group_name_H-M   'P 1'
#
loop_
_entity.id
_entity.type
_entity.pdbx_description
1 polymer ?
#
loop_
_entity_poly.entity_id
_entity_poly.type
_entity_poly.pdbx_seq_one_letter_code
_entity_poly.pdbx_strand_id
1 'polypeptide(L)'
;MSISSNQELPLWKYTERIVAILEKAISPDARVEHNVQMKVIGSPSGRTRQCDVVITFGKPPRQTIAIVEVQKRKKKPDINTFHGWYHKMQEVGAQQLICVSALGYPLSIIEEVATKIGPTVKLLTLEDLAEDKTLYGCFLIPRLIVPNGKWKIHDFGTIDLIGAVNSFEFILDTNIKNFSVNNISERLSLNDIIRIFLNQKIIVPPPHELSTSSQHIKIVLDDSVHEFWFHHLDCKFRIKNWSIDLEIYYEPQEMPIPVTNLVYKQQSIDGVMAWVSIAQFVYEEQEHEINIIFKPDDNGFLQVMFPTVMEEG
;
A
#
# COMPACT_ATOMS: atom_id res chain seq x y z
N MET A 1 0.05 17.33 -6.63
CA MET A 1 0.26 15.88 -6.72
C MET A 1 -0.97 15.27 -7.36
N SER A 2 -0.87 14.69 -8.56
CA SER A 2 -1.97 14.00 -9.21
C SER A 2 -1.84 12.51 -8.89
N ILE A 3 -2.75 12.00 -8.09
CA ILE A 3 -2.88 10.55 -7.87
C ILE A 3 -3.71 10.04 -9.03
N SER A 4 -3.10 9.27 -9.93
CA SER A 4 -3.86 8.60 -10.97
C SER A 4 -4.50 7.34 -10.38
N SER A 5 -5.79 7.37 -10.19
CA SER A 5 -6.61 6.20 -9.86
C SER A 5 -6.83 5.36 -11.11
N ASN A 6 -5.80 4.74 -11.66
CA ASN A 6 -6.00 3.90 -12.84
C ASN A 6 -5.10 2.69 -12.82
N GLN A 7 -5.64 1.61 -12.35
CA GLN A 7 -5.77 0.30 -12.94
C GLN A 7 -6.32 -0.61 -11.86
N GLU A 8 -7.60 -0.93 -11.94
CA GLU A 8 -8.14 -2.12 -11.27
C GLU A 8 -7.32 -3.32 -11.77
N LEU A 9 -6.31 -3.68 -11.02
CA LEU A 9 -5.58 -4.91 -11.29
C LEU A 9 -6.59 -6.05 -11.18
N PRO A 10 -6.71 -6.92 -12.18
CA PRO A 10 -7.75 -7.92 -12.17
C PRO A 10 -7.60 -8.81 -10.93
N LEU A 11 -8.63 -8.86 -10.12
CA LEU A 11 -8.73 -9.56 -8.83
C LEU A 11 -8.14 -11.00 -8.88
N TRP A 12 -8.27 -11.68 -10.02
CA TRP A 12 -7.76 -13.02 -10.22
C TRP A 12 -6.23 -13.16 -10.17
N LYS A 13 -5.47 -12.09 -10.47
CA LYS A 13 -4.01 -12.13 -10.48
C LYS A 13 -3.40 -12.26 -9.08
N TYR A 14 -4.15 -11.83 -8.08
CA TYR A 14 -3.72 -11.82 -6.68
C TYR A 14 -4.47 -12.81 -5.78
N THR A 15 -5.43 -13.58 -6.34
CA THR A 15 -6.31 -14.42 -5.52
C THR A 15 -5.53 -15.42 -4.66
N GLU A 16 -4.48 -16.05 -5.21
CA GLU A 16 -3.64 -16.97 -4.44
C GLU A 16 -2.91 -16.29 -3.28
N ARG A 17 -2.37 -15.09 -3.54
CA ARG A 17 -1.68 -14.30 -2.51
C ARG A 17 -2.64 -13.86 -1.41
N ILE A 18 -3.84 -13.41 -1.80
CA ILE A 18 -4.89 -13.03 -0.84
C ILE A 18 -5.28 -14.23 0.03
N VAL A 19 -5.46 -15.40 -0.58
CA VAL A 19 -5.77 -16.63 0.17
C VAL A 19 -4.62 -16.99 1.12
N ALA A 20 -3.37 -16.90 0.70
CA ALA A 20 -2.23 -17.14 1.58
C ALA A 20 -2.19 -16.17 2.78
N ILE A 21 -2.50 -14.89 2.55
CA ILE A 21 -2.59 -13.87 3.60
C ILE A 21 -3.73 -14.18 4.57
N LEU A 22 -4.91 -14.58 4.06
CA LEU A 22 -6.06 -14.98 4.87
C LEU A 22 -5.76 -16.21 5.71
N GLU A 23 -5.19 -17.25 5.12
CA GLU A 23 -4.81 -18.48 5.83
C GLU A 23 -3.76 -18.20 6.93
N LYS A 24 -2.81 -17.30 6.67
CA LYS A 24 -1.84 -16.84 7.68
C LYS A 24 -2.51 -16.11 8.84
N ALA A 25 -3.49 -15.27 8.55
CA ALA A 25 -4.25 -14.56 9.58
C ALA A 25 -5.14 -15.52 10.40
N ILE A 26 -5.74 -16.51 9.74
CA ILE A 26 -6.57 -17.52 10.42
C ILE A 26 -5.72 -18.45 11.31
N SER A 27 -4.50 -18.77 10.87
CA SER A 27 -3.58 -19.68 11.53
C SER A 27 -2.21 -19.02 11.75
N PRO A 28 -2.09 -18.08 12.69
CA PRO A 28 -0.86 -17.28 12.88
C PRO A 28 0.37 -18.12 13.26
N ASP A 29 0.17 -19.26 13.91
CA ASP A 29 1.24 -20.19 14.31
C ASP A 29 1.70 -21.12 13.18
N ALA A 30 0.94 -21.19 12.08
CA ALA A 30 1.30 -22.01 10.94
C ALA A 30 2.34 -21.29 10.05
N ARG A 31 3.19 -22.07 9.39
CA ARG A 31 3.98 -21.60 8.27
C ARG A 31 3.12 -21.66 7.02
N VAL A 32 2.86 -20.52 6.41
CA VAL A 32 2.09 -20.40 5.16
C VAL A 32 3.02 -19.90 4.06
N GLU A 33 3.09 -20.65 2.97
CA GLU A 33 3.95 -20.38 1.82
C GLU A 33 3.10 -20.38 0.55
N HIS A 34 3.38 -19.44 -0.35
CA HIS A 34 2.67 -19.23 -1.60
C HIS A 34 3.50 -19.76 -2.77
N ASN A 35 2.84 -20.35 -3.78
CA ASN A 35 3.45 -20.82 -5.01
C ASN A 35 4.61 -21.81 -4.81
N VAL A 36 4.36 -22.92 -4.10
CA VAL A 36 5.38 -23.86 -3.64
C VAL A 36 5.49 -25.08 -4.56
N GLN A 37 6.72 -25.48 -4.90
CA GLN A 37 7.00 -26.73 -5.58
C GLN A 37 7.21 -27.86 -4.55
N MET A 38 6.22 -28.72 -4.39
CA MET A 38 6.29 -29.88 -3.49
C MET A 38 6.76 -31.14 -4.21
N LYS A 39 7.62 -31.91 -3.55
CA LYS A 39 8.08 -33.20 -4.10
C LYS A 39 6.98 -34.26 -4.05
N VAL A 40 6.83 -35.01 -5.13
CA VAL A 40 5.93 -36.16 -5.19
C VAL A 40 6.57 -37.34 -4.41
N ILE A 41 5.82 -37.89 -3.46
CA ILE A 41 6.27 -39.04 -2.64
C ILE A 41 6.49 -40.26 -3.53
N GLY A 42 7.63 -40.93 -3.33
CA GLY A 42 7.95 -42.15 -4.07
C GLY A 42 8.30 -41.95 -5.53
N SER A 43 8.50 -40.71 -5.99
CA SER A 43 8.92 -40.44 -7.37
C SER A 43 10.42 -40.66 -7.56
N PRO A 44 10.86 -41.68 -8.34
CA PRO A 44 12.28 -41.91 -8.58
C PRO A 44 12.96 -40.80 -9.37
N SER A 45 12.18 -40.05 -10.17
CA SER A 45 12.66 -38.92 -10.99
C SER A 45 12.71 -37.62 -10.25
N GLY A 46 12.29 -37.57 -8.97
CA GLY A 46 12.23 -36.33 -8.21
C GLY A 46 11.16 -35.33 -8.71
N ARG A 47 10.10 -35.84 -9.35
CA ARG A 47 8.99 -35.01 -9.86
C ARG A 47 8.41 -34.14 -8.76
N THR A 48 8.06 -32.91 -9.11
CA THR A 48 7.39 -31.94 -8.22
C THR A 48 5.99 -31.61 -8.71
N ARG A 49 5.17 -31.09 -7.80
CA ARG A 49 3.87 -30.51 -8.07
C ARG A 49 3.83 -29.08 -7.51
N GLN A 50 3.38 -28.15 -8.33
CA GLN A 50 3.09 -26.79 -7.87
C GLN A 50 1.79 -26.80 -7.06
N CYS A 51 1.85 -26.25 -5.85
CA CYS A 51 0.70 -25.98 -5.00
C CYS A 51 0.55 -24.47 -4.86
N ASP A 52 -0.68 -23.97 -4.96
CA ASP A 52 -0.94 -22.52 -4.89
C ASP A 52 -0.57 -21.95 -3.53
N VAL A 53 -0.98 -22.62 -2.42
CA VAL A 53 -0.54 -22.31 -1.07
C VAL A 53 -0.27 -23.60 -0.30
N VAL A 54 0.75 -23.60 0.55
CA VAL A 54 1.09 -24.69 1.46
C VAL A 54 1.07 -24.19 2.90
N ILE A 55 0.32 -24.87 3.74
CA ILE A 55 0.21 -24.57 5.17
C ILE A 55 0.84 -25.71 5.96
N THR A 56 1.84 -25.39 6.76
CA THR A 56 2.53 -26.37 7.61
C THR A 56 2.28 -26.05 9.08
N PHE A 57 1.66 -27.00 9.79
CA PHE A 57 1.40 -26.91 11.22
C PHE A 57 2.40 -27.79 11.99
N GLY A 58 2.80 -27.31 13.16
CA GLY A 58 3.67 -28.06 14.07
C GLY A 58 5.14 -28.07 13.65
N LYS A 59 5.93 -28.89 14.36
CA LYS A 59 7.38 -29.05 14.14
C LYS A 59 7.72 -30.50 13.80
N PRO A 60 8.79 -30.74 13.00
CA PRO A 60 9.25 -32.13 12.76
C PRO A 60 9.45 -32.91 14.05
N PRO A 61 9.12 -34.20 14.11
CA PRO A 61 8.51 -35.02 13.06
C PRO A 61 6.97 -35.01 13.02
N ARG A 62 6.31 -34.13 13.80
CA ARG A 62 4.85 -34.07 13.94
C ARG A 62 4.25 -32.93 13.14
N GLN A 63 4.67 -32.80 11.88
CA GLN A 63 4.11 -31.79 10.98
C GLN A 63 2.84 -32.31 10.31
N THR A 64 1.86 -31.43 10.20
CA THR A 64 0.68 -31.62 9.36
C THR A 64 0.75 -30.63 8.20
N ILE A 65 0.58 -31.10 6.99
CA ILE A 65 0.63 -30.30 5.77
C ILE A 65 -0.78 -30.23 5.18
N ALA A 66 -1.25 -29.01 4.94
CA ALA A 66 -2.41 -28.75 4.11
C ALA A 66 -1.96 -28.06 2.81
N ILE A 67 -2.55 -28.45 1.69
CA ILE A 67 -2.41 -27.70 0.44
C ILE A 67 -3.69 -26.96 0.14
N VAL A 68 -3.55 -25.75 -0.41
CA VAL A 68 -4.67 -24.95 -0.87
C VAL A 68 -4.57 -24.79 -2.37
N GLU A 69 -5.68 -25.07 -3.06
CA GLU A 69 -5.80 -24.93 -4.50
C GLU A 69 -6.88 -23.90 -4.82
N VAL A 70 -6.53 -22.92 -5.63
CA VAL A 70 -7.36 -21.76 -5.90
C VAL A 70 -7.89 -21.77 -7.32
N GLN A 71 -9.22 -21.72 -7.49
CA GLN A 71 -9.86 -21.64 -8.80
C GLN A 71 -9.85 -20.21 -9.34
N LYS A 72 -8.94 -19.92 -10.25
CA LYS A 72 -8.78 -18.61 -10.90
C LYS A 72 -9.76 -18.34 -12.04
N ARG A 73 -10.49 -19.34 -12.53
CA ARG A 73 -11.35 -19.23 -13.72
C ARG A 73 -12.66 -18.57 -13.36
N LYS A 74 -13.25 -17.85 -14.34
CA LYS A 74 -14.62 -17.28 -14.24
C LYS A 74 -15.72 -18.35 -14.33
N LYS A 75 -15.46 -19.57 -13.87
CA LYS A 75 -16.43 -20.67 -13.83
C LYS A 75 -16.16 -21.54 -12.60
N LYS A 76 -17.21 -22.19 -12.10
CA LYS A 76 -17.07 -23.18 -11.03
C LYS A 76 -16.10 -24.28 -11.44
N PRO A 77 -15.31 -24.84 -10.49
CA PRO A 77 -14.49 -26.02 -10.78
C PRO A 77 -15.41 -27.19 -11.21
N ASP A 78 -14.97 -27.93 -12.21
CA ASP A 78 -15.62 -29.18 -12.57
C ASP A 78 -15.07 -30.34 -11.74
N ILE A 79 -15.71 -31.50 -11.82
CA ILE A 79 -15.36 -32.68 -11.05
C ILE A 79 -13.93 -33.17 -11.36
N ASN A 80 -13.48 -33.06 -12.61
CA ASN A 80 -12.14 -33.47 -13.01
C ASN A 80 -11.07 -32.56 -12.43
N THR A 81 -11.33 -31.26 -12.41
CA THR A 81 -10.44 -30.28 -11.74
C THR A 81 -10.31 -30.61 -10.26
N PHE A 82 -11.44 -30.89 -9.59
CA PHE A 82 -11.48 -31.27 -8.19
C PHE A 82 -10.69 -32.58 -7.92
N HIS A 83 -10.93 -33.61 -8.72
CA HIS A 83 -10.18 -34.87 -8.63
C HIS A 83 -8.67 -34.66 -8.87
N GLY A 84 -8.31 -33.75 -9.77
CA GLY A 84 -6.92 -33.38 -10.00
C GLY A 84 -6.25 -32.78 -8.76
N TRP A 85 -6.97 -31.90 -8.03
CA TRP A 85 -6.50 -31.33 -6.75
C TRP A 85 -6.40 -32.40 -5.65
N TYR A 86 -7.42 -33.25 -5.54
CA TYR A 86 -7.44 -34.32 -4.56
C TYR A 86 -6.29 -35.32 -4.78
N HIS A 87 -6.05 -35.72 -6.04
CA HIS A 87 -4.91 -36.57 -6.39
C HIS A 87 -3.58 -35.88 -6.10
N LYS A 88 -3.45 -34.60 -6.40
CA LYS A 88 -2.25 -33.80 -6.07
C LYS A 88 -1.97 -33.84 -4.56
N MET A 89 -2.98 -33.64 -3.70
CA MET A 89 -2.86 -33.75 -2.25
C MET A 89 -2.23 -35.10 -1.86
N GLN A 90 -2.73 -36.17 -2.41
CA GLN A 90 -2.20 -37.52 -2.16
C GLN A 90 -0.75 -37.70 -2.65
N GLU A 91 -0.45 -37.27 -3.86
CA GLU A 91 0.90 -37.36 -4.45
C GLU A 91 1.96 -36.61 -3.62
N VAL A 92 1.64 -35.46 -3.07
CA VAL A 92 2.60 -34.68 -2.25
C VAL A 92 2.56 -35.06 -0.76
N GLY A 93 1.68 -35.98 -0.36
CA GLY A 93 1.56 -36.48 1.01
C GLY A 93 0.95 -35.46 1.99
N ALA A 94 0.18 -34.52 1.50
CA ALA A 94 -0.56 -33.61 2.34
C ALA A 94 -1.74 -34.34 3.00
N GLN A 95 -2.07 -33.96 4.24
CA GLN A 95 -3.15 -34.55 5.02
C GLN A 95 -4.48 -33.83 4.83
N GLN A 96 -4.44 -32.60 4.34
CA GLN A 96 -5.64 -31.80 4.09
C GLN A 96 -5.53 -31.10 2.73
N LEU A 97 -6.69 -30.97 2.09
CA LEU A 97 -6.88 -30.17 0.89
C LEU A 97 -7.92 -29.08 1.18
N ILE A 98 -7.55 -27.83 0.92
CA ILE A 98 -8.45 -26.69 0.98
C ILE A 98 -8.67 -26.24 -0.48
N CYS A 99 -9.90 -26.30 -0.96
CA CYS A 99 -10.26 -25.79 -2.27
C CYS A 99 -10.89 -24.42 -2.12
N VAL A 100 -10.45 -23.43 -2.89
CA VAL A 100 -10.99 -22.05 -2.86
C VAL A 100 -11.54 -21.67 -4.23
N SER A 101 -12.79 -21.21 -4.29
CA SER A 101 -13.44 -20.78 -5.53
C SER A 101 -14.25 -19.50 -5.31
N ALA A 102 -14.14 -18.53 -6.22
CA ALA A 102 -14.95 -17.33 -6.17
C ALA A 102 -16.45 -17.59 -6.46
N LEU A 103 -16.76 -18.63 -7.22
CA LEU A 103 -18.13 -18.94 -7.66
C LEU A 103 -18.74 -20.14 -6.92
N GLY A 104 -18.08 -20.63 -5.87
CA GLY A 104 -18.50 -21.83 -5.15
C GLY A 104 -18.33 -23.12 -5.98
N TYR A 105 -19.06 -24.16 -5.60
CA TYR A 105 -18.92 -25.53 -6.14
C TYR A 105 -20.24 -26.07 -6.68
N PRO A 106 -20.20 -26.95 -7.69
CA PRO A 106 -21.38 -27.70 -8.11
C PRO A 106 -21.76 -28.73 -7.05
N LEU A 107 -23.04 -29.10 -7.02
CA LEU A 107 -23.58 -30.03 -6.03
C LEU A 107 -22.85 -31.38 -6.02
N SER A 108 -22.43 -31.86 -7.18
CA SER A 108 -21.67 -33.11 -7.32
C SER A 108 -20.37 -33.16 -6.51
N ILE A 109 -19.63 -32.03 -6.43
CA ILE A 109 -18.42 -31.92 -5.62
C ILE A 109 -18.80 -31.85 -4.13
N ILE A 110 -19.80 -31.06 -3.77
CA ILE A 110 -20.26 -30.93 -2.39
C ILE A 110 -20.68 -32.29 -1.82
N GLU A 111 -21.51 -33.04 -2.57
CA GLU A 111 -21.97 -34.37 -2.18
C GLU A 111 -20.83 -35.37 -2.09
N GLU A 112 -19.90 -35.35 -3.03
CA GLU A 112 -18.73 -36.26 -3.00
C GLU A 112 -17.85 -36.00 -1.77
N VAL A 113 -17.58 -34.74 -1.44
CA VAL A 113 -16.83 -34.39 -0.24
C VAL A 113 -17.57 -34.82 1.02
N ALA A 114 -18.89 -34.54 1.09
CA ALA A 114 -19.68 -34.86 2.27
C ALA A 114 -19.84 -36.38 2.50
N THR A 115 -19.97 -37.18 1.43
CA THR A 115 -20.33 -38.60 1.54
C THR A 115 -19.17 -39.56 1.42
N LYS A 116 -18.12 -39.22 0.65
CA LYS A 116 -17.02 -40.15 0.30
C LYS A 116 -15.69 -39.78 0.88
N ILE A 117 -15.36 -38.47 0.92
CA ILE A 117 -14.02 -38.00 1.24
C ILE A 117 -13.92 -37.53 2.70
N GLY A 118 -14.93 -36.83 3.17
CA GLY A 118 -15.03 -36.38 4.58
C GLY A 118 -14.13 -35.14 4.89
N PRO A 119 -13.74 -35.00 6.17
CA PRO A 119 -13.17 -33.74 6.71
C PRO A 119 -11.76 -33.40 6.22
N THR A 120 -11.12 -34.30 5.48
CA THR A 120 -9.78 -34.05 4.90
C THR A 120 -9.82 -33.01 3.77
N VAL A 121 -11.01 -32.74 3.23
CA VAL A 121 -11.21 -31.71 2.19
C VAL A 121 -12.14 -30.63 2.72
N LYS A 122 -11.74 -29.37 2.58
CA LYS A 122 -12.56 -28.20 2.86
C LYS A 122 -12.87 -27.46 1.58
N LEU A 123 -14.13 -27.09 1.39
CA LEU A 123 -14.60 -26.26 0.27
C LEU A 123 -14.86 -24.85 0.79
N LEU A 124 -14.08 -23.88 0.32
CA LEU A 124 -14.19 -22.48 0.73
C LEU A 124 -14.52 -21.60 -0.47
N THR A 125 -15.18 -20.48 -0.20
CA THR A 125 -15.45 -19.44 -1.19
C THR A 125 -14.72 -18.17 -0.83
N LEU A 126 -14.27 -17.43 -1.85
CA LEU A 126 -13.76 -16.07 -1.74
C LEU A 126 -14.63 -15.20 -2.62
N GLU A 127 -15.63 -14.56 -2.01
CA GLU A 127 -16.65 -13.79 -2.70
C GLU A 127 -16.35 -12.29 -2.62
N ASP A 128 -16.59 -11.60 -3.72
CA ASP A 128 -16.51 -10.13 -3.75
C ASP A 128 -17.78 -9.54 -3.13
N LEU A 129 -17.61 -8.61 -2.20
CA LEU A 129 -18.67 -7.85 -1.57
C LEU A 129 -18.95 -6.53 -2.31
N ALA A 130 -18.84 -6.51 -3.63
CA ALA A 130 -18.93 -5.31 -4.47
C ALA A 130 -20.15 -4.42 -4.21
N GLU A 131 -21.21 -4.97 -3.63
CA GLU A 131 -22.43 -4.24 -3.30
C GLU A 131 -22.45 -3.72 -1.85
N ASP A 132 -21.61 -4.23 -0.96
CA ASP A 132 -21.58 -3.79 0.42
C ASP A 132 -20.62 -2.59 0.59
N LYS A 133 -21.21 -1.40 0.42
CA LYS A 133 -20.51 -0.12 0.49
C LYS A 133 -20.06 0.28 1.92
N THR A 134 -20.16 -0.60 2.89
CA THR A 134 -19.94 -0.27 4.31
C THR A 134 -18.46 -0.13 4.71
N LEU A 135 -17.54 -0.60 3.89
CA LEU A 135 -16.10 -0.47 4.14
C LEU A 135 -15.44 0.43 3.10
N TYR A 136 -15.68 1.73 3.20
CA TYR A 136 -14.89 2.70 2.45
C TYR A 136 -13.55 2.91 3.15
N GLY A 137 -12.45 2.65 2.46
CA GLY A 137 -11.13 3.07 2.93
C GLY A 137 -10.96 4.56 2.72
N CYS A 138 -10.85 5.29 3.81
CA CYS A 138 -10.35 6.66 3.80
C CYS A 138 -9.04 6.67 4.57
N PHE A 139 -7.94 6.97 3.90
CA PHE A 139 -6.67 7.19 4.59
C PHE A 139 -6.50 8.66 4.88
N LEU A 140 -6.10 8.95 6.12
CA LEU A 140 -5.66 10.28 6.50
C LEU A 140 -4.17 10.39 6.18
N ILE A 141 -3.85 11.19 5.18
CA ILE A 141 -2.46 11.48 4.83
C ILE A 141 -2.08 12.81 5.44
N PRO A 142 -0.94 12.90 6.15
CA PRO A 142 -0.47 14.19 6.62
C PRO A 142 -0.08 15.05 5.42
N ARG A 143 -0.79 16.14 5.20
CA ARG A 143 -0.46 17.16 4.22
C ARG A 143 0.32 18.27 4.87
N LEU A 144 1.55 18.51 4.40
CA LEU A 144 2.33 19.64 4.86
C LEU A 144 1.72 20.93 4.33
N ILE A 145 1.33 21.82 5.25
CA ILE A 145 0.80 23.14 4.96
C ILE A 145 1.85 24.19 5.33
N VAL A 146 2.12 25.08 4.41
CA VAL A 146 2.98 26.25 4.59
C VAL A 146 2.15 27.48 4.28
N PRO A 147 1.33 27.95 5.23
CA PRO A 147 0.31 28.98 4.95
C PRO A 147 0.91 30.35 4.64
N ASN A 148 1.98 30.70 5.34
CA ASN A 148 2.58 32.03 5.22
C ASN A 148 4.09 31.97 5.46
N GLY A 149 4.86 32.39 4.45
CA GLY A 149 6.29 32.62 4.60
C GLY A 149 6.56 34.13 4.65
N LYS A 150 7.27 34.60 5.68
CA LYS A 150 7.81 35.96 5.68
C LYS A 150 9.21 35.93 5.12
N TRP A 151 9.39 36.66 4.03
CA TRP A 151 10.66 36.75 3.35
C TRP A 151 11.34 38.07 3.71
N LYS A 152 12.60 37.98 4.06
CA LYS A 152 13.42 39.17 4.31
C LYS A 152 14.70 39.05 3.52
N ILE A 153 14.91 39.99 2.58
CA ILE A 153 16.15 40.11 1.84
C ILE A 153 17.03 41.06 2.64
N HIS A 154 18.18 40.58 3.04
CA HIS A 154 19.14 41.35 3.86
C HIS A 154 20.18 42.08 3.03
N ASP A 155 20.56 41.52 1.88
CA ASP A 155 21.55 42.12 1.00
C ASP A 155 21.28 41.79 -0.47
N PHE A 156 21.19 42.83 -1.29
CA PHE A 156 21.19 42.74 -2.74
C PHE A 156 22.61 42.98 -3.25
N GLY A 157 23.24 41.99 -3.87
CA GLY A 157 24.54 42.17 -4.50
C GLY A 157 24.47 43.13 -5.67
N THR A 158 25.38 44.13 -5.62
CA THR A 158 25.64 45.11 -6.67
C THR A 158 24.44 45.51 -7.54
N ILE A 159 23.71 46.45 -7.02
CA ILE A 159 22.82 47.26 -7.82
C ILE A 159 23.35 48.68 -7.69
N ASP A 160 23.72 49.26 -8.82
CA ASP A 160 23.85 50.71 -8.95
C ASP A 160 22.46 51.38 -8.88
N LEU A 161 21.71 51.07 -7.86
CA LEU A 161 20.52 51.81 -7.52
C LEU A 161 20.88 52.81 -6.42
N ILE A 162 20.94 54.02 -6.84
CA ILE A 162 21.08 55.23 -6.03
C ILE A 162 20.05 55.19 -4.89
N GLY A 163 20.50 54.86 -3.69
CA GLY A 163 19.69 54.87 -2.49
C GLY A 163 19.81 53.59 -1.70
N ALA A 164 20.57 53.62 -0.63
CA ALA A 164 20.75 52.50 0.30
C ALA A 164 19.40 52.09 0.91
N VAL A 165 18.79 51.09 0.34
CA VAL A 165 17.68 50.41 0.99
C VAL A 165 18.26 49.24 1.77
N ASN A 166 18.47 49.45 3.06
CA ASN A 166 19.16 48.51 3.92
C ASN A 166 18.40 47.20 4.24
N SER A 167 17.13 47.13 3.99
CA SER A 167 16.33 45.90 4.00
C SER A 167 14.94 46.16 3.44
N PHE A 168 14.43 45.23 2.60
CA PHE A 168 13.04 45.22 2.20
C PHE A 168 12.33 44.07 2.86
N GLU A 169 11.26 44.34 3.56
CA GLU A 169 10.31 43.34 4.00
C GLU A 169 9.18 43.30 2.98
N PHE A 170 9.11 42.28 2.18
CA PHE A 170 8.03 42.12 1.21
C PHE A 170 7.02 41.11 1.75
N ILE A 171 5.79 41.51 1.81
CA ILE A 171 4.67 40.55 1.80
C ILE A 171 4.45 40.20 0.34
N LEU A 172 5.15 39.19 -0.13
CA LEU A 172 5.03 38.72 -1.50
C LEU A 172 3.91 37.69 -1.59
N ASP A 173 3.10 37.82 -2.63
CA ASP A 173 2.25 36.70 -3.03
C ASP A 173 3.16 35.50 -3.40
N THR A 174 3.04 34.44 -2.60
CA THR A 174 3.91 33.26 -2.70
C THR A 174 3.77 32.48 -4.01
N ASN A 175 2.77 32.83 -4.82
CA ASN A 175 2.49 32.17 -6.09
C ASN A 175 3.10 32.91 -7.31
N ILE A 176 3.56 34.15 -7.12
CA ILE A 176 4.13 34.92 -8.24
C ILE A 176 5.54 34.40 -8.57
N LYS A 177 5.77 34.08 -9.83
CA LYS A 177 7.04 33.56 -10.35
C LYS A 177 8.06 34.68 -10.58
N ASN A 178 8.66 35.17 -9.54
CA ASN A 178 9.60 36.30 -9.56
C ASN A 178 11.07 35.92 -9.26
N PHE A 179 11.36 34.64 -9.08
CA PHE A 179 12.70 34.19 -8.72
C PHE A 179 13.30 33.31 -9.81
N SER A 180 14.63 33.31 -9.89
CA SER A 180 15.39 32.28 -10.59
C SER A 180 16.60 31.87 -9.75
N VAL A 181 17.02 30.62 -9.90
CA VAL A 181 18.14 30.02 -9.15
C VAL A 181 19.21 29.62 -10.14
N ASN A 182 20.44 30.01 -9.88
CA ASN A 182 21.58 29.79 -10.76
C ASN A 182 21.32 30.32 -12.20
N ASN A 183 21.68 29.55 -13.21
CA ASN A 183 21.43 29.89 -14.61
C ASN A 183 20.15 29.26 -15.17
N ILE A 184 19.22 28.86 -14.31
CA ILE A 184 17.94 28.31 -14.75
C ILE A 184 17.11 29.46 -15.33
N SER A 185 16.73 29.35 -16.59
CA SER A 185 15.91 30.37 -17.30
C SER A 185 14.46 30.39 -16.82
N GLU A 186 14.01 29.35 -16.15
CA GLU A 186 12.64 29.25 -15.63
C GLU A 186 12.48 30.13 -14.39
N ARG A 187 11.39 30.90 -14.36
CA ARG A 187 11.04 31.68 -13.17
C ARG A 187 10.26 30.82 -12.18
N LEU A 188 10.68 30.87 -10.93
CA LEU A 188 10.11 30.14 -9.80
C LEU A 188 9.31 31.08 -8.91
N SER A 189 8.26 30.53 -8.31
CA SER A 189 7.57 31.16 -7.20
C SER A 189 8.29 30.81 -5.89
N LEU A 190 7.94 31.50 -4.80
CA LEU A 190 8.42 31.15 -3.46
C LEU A 190 8.00 29.74 -3.06
N ASN A 191 6.80 29.33 -3.44
CA ASN A 191 6.33 27.96 -3.19
C ASN A 191 7.14 26.91 -3.94
N ASP A 192 7.58 27.21 -5.17
CA ASP A 192 8.46 26.30 -5.93
C ASP A 192 9.82 26.17 -5.24
N ILE A 193 10.37 27.27 -4.72
CA ILE A 193 11.65 27.26 -3.98
C ILE A 193 11.52 26.45 -2.69
N ILE A 194 10.44 26.64 -1.91
CA ILE A 194 10.20 25.86 -0.69
C ILE A 194 10.09 24.36 -1.03
N ARG A 195 9.39 24.01 -2.13
CA ARG A 195 9.27 22.62 -2.58
C ARG A 195 10.63 22.03 -2.96
N ILE A 196 11.48 22.80 -3.65
CA ILE A 196 12.85 22.37 -3.98
C ILE A 196 13.64 22.11 -2.71
N PHE A 197 13.56 22.99 -1.72
CA PHE A 197 14.28 22.83 -0.45
C PHE A 197 13.78 21.66 0.38
N LEU A 198 12.47 21.38 0.37
CA LEU A 198 11.91 20.19 1.01
C LEU A 198 12.41 18.91 0.31
N ASN A 199 12.39 18.88 -1.03
CA ASN A 199 12.86 17.72 -1.80
C ASN A 199 14.37 17.48 -1.65
N GLN A 200 15.15 18.54 -1.55
CA GLN A 200 16.59 18.45 -1.32
C GLN A 200 16.97 18.25 0.17
N LYS A 201 15.99 18.11 1.05
CA LYS A 201 16.17 17.96 2.51
C LYS A 201 16.96 19.13 3.16
N ILE A 202 16.96 20.30 2.54
CA ILE A 202 17.46 21.54 3.12
C ILE A 202 16.49 21.99 4.24
N ILE A 203 15.19 21.85 3.99
CA ILE A 203 14.14 21.96 5.00
C ILE A 203 13.77 20.55 5.40
N VAL A 204 14.03 20.18 6.64
CA VAL A 204 13.57 18.92 7.23
C VAL A 204 12.27 19.20 7.95
N PRO A 205 11.12 18.74 7.44
CA PRO A 205 9.88 18.90 8.15
C PRO A 205 9.94 18.14 9.49
N PRO A 206 9.24 18.63 10.52
CA PRO A 206 9.17 17.91 11.79
C PRO A 206 8.64 16.49 11.58
N PRO A 207 9.03 15.51 12.43
CA PRO A 207 8.51 14.16 12.36
C PRO A 207 6.98 14.19 12.46
N HIS A 208 6.33 13.25 11.77
CA HIS A 208 4.88 13.13 11.63
C HIS A 208 4.16 12.79 12.95
N GLU A 209 4.39 13.53 13.99
CA GLU A 209 3.42 13.54 15.06
C GLU A 209 2.21 14.28 14.51
N LEU A 210 1.04 13.65 14.52
CA LEU A 210 -0.26 14.23 14.15
C LEU A 210 -0.65 15.40 15.08
N SER A 211 0.32 16.18 15.51
CA SER A 211 0.10 17.37 16.28
C SER A 211 -0.23 18.49 15.31
N THR A 212 -1.40 19.03 15.48
CA THR A 212 -1.88 20.27 14.84
C THR A 212 -1.08 21.52 15.28
N SER A 213 0.01 21.35 16.03
CA SER A 213 0.84 22.45 16.47
C SER A 213 1.70 22.94 15.31
N SER A 214 1.56 24.24 15.00
CA SER A 214 2.43 24.89 14.03
C SER A 214 3.86 24.99 14.55
N GLN A 215 4.83 24.81 13.68
CA GLN A 215 6.24 25.03 13.96
C GLN A 215 6.78 26.18 13.13
N HIS A 216 7.58 27.02 13.76
CA HIS A 216 8.27 28.10 13.07
C HIS A 216 9.67 27.66 12.70
N ILE A 217 9.99 27.70 11.40
CA ILE A 217 11.32 27.42 10.87
C ILE A 217 11.88 28.67 10.25
N LYS A 218 13.05 29.09 10.71
CA LYS A 218 13.80 30.18 10.11
C LYS A 218 14.96 29.62 9.30
N ILE A 219 14.97 29.93 8.02
CA ILE A 219 16.04 29.56 7.10
C ILE A 219 16.79 30.82 6.72
N VAL A 220 18.11 30.78 6.84
CA VAL A 220 18.99 31.83 6.35
C VAL A 220 19.77 31.27 5.18
N LEU A 221 19.71 31.97 4.07
CA LEU A 221 20.34 31.57 2.81
C LEU A 221 21.33 32.64 2.38
N ASP A 222 22.48 32.20 1.92
CA ASP A 222 23.47 33.04 1.30
C ASP A 222 23.76 32.57 -0.15
N ASP A 223 24.53 33.33 -0.89
CA ASP A 223 24.89 33.03 -2.28
C ASP A 223 26.09 32.09 -2.44
N SER A 224 26.54 31.45 -1.35
CA SER A 224 27.72 30.56 -1.37
C SER A 224 27.47 29.24 -2.07
N VAL A 225 26.23 28.76 -2.05
CA VAL A 225 25.81 27.46 -2.64
C VAL A 225 24.99 27.68 -3.91
N HIS A 226 24.07 28.63 -3.88
CA HIS A 226 23.15 28.90 -4.98
C HIS A 226 23.04 30.40 -5.22
N GLU A 227 23.15 30.80 -6.47
CA GLU A 227 22.86 32.17 -6.88
C GLU A 227 21.37 32.38 -7.04
N PHE A 228 20.79 33.26 -6.22
CA PHE A 228 19.37 33.62 -6.30
C PHE A 228 19.21 34.99 -6.94
N TRP A 229 18.23 35.07 -7.82
CA TRP A 229 17.88 36.29 -8.54
C TRP A 229 16.40 36.59 -8.36
N PHE A 230 16.12 37.85 -8.04
CA PHE A 230 14.77 38.39 -8.01
C PHE A 230 14.50 39.21 -9.24
N HIS A 231 13.35 38.99 -9.87
CA HIS A 231 12.92 39.70 -11.08
C HIS A 231 11.75 40.61 -10.74
N HIS A 232 11.90 41.90 -10.99
CA HIS A 232 10.82 42.87 -10.82
C HIS A 232 10.81 43.83 -11.98
N LEU A 233 9.68 43.91 -12.68
CA LEU A 233 9.57 44.61 -13.96
C LEU A 233 10.64 44.08 -14.94
N ASP A 234 11.41 44.97 -15.55
CA ASP A 234 12.49 44.61 -16.48
C ASP A 234 13.88 44.49 -15.79
N CYS A 235 13.90 44.54 -14.49
CA CYS A 235 15.13 44.45 -13.70
C CYS A 235 15.34 43.06 -13.10
N LYS A 236 16.63 42.70 -12.98
CA LYS A 236 17.08 41.45 -12.36
C LYS A 236 18.06 41.79 -11.25
N PHE A 237 17.77 41.32 -10.04
CA PHE A 237 18.53 41.63 -8.83
C PHE A 237 19.13 40.37 -8.23
N ARG A 238 20.44 40.32 -8.01
CA ARG A 238 21.07 39.22 -7.30
C ARG A 238 20.83 39.37 -5.81
N ILE A 239 20.35 38.29 -5.16
CA ILE A 239 20.15 38.21 -3.73
C ILE A 239 21.38 37.54 -3.12
N LYS A 240 22.10 38.21 -2.26
CA LYS A 240 23.27 37.65 -1.56
C LYS A 240 22.93 37.02 -0.23
N ASN A 241 22.03 37.62 0.51
CA ASN A 241 21.63 37.15 1.82
C ASN A 241 20.14 37.40 2.05
N TRP A 242 19.43 36.37 2.43
CA TRP A 242 18.02 36.45 2.71
C TRP A 242 17.61 35.43 3.77
N SER A 243 16.50 35.67 4.43
CA SER A 243 15.91 34.72 5.37
C SER A 243 14.44 34.50 5.08
N ILE A 244 13.99 33.30 5.40
CA ILE A 244 12.62 32.88 5.28
C ILE A 244 12.18 32.44 6.66
N ASP A 245 11.12 33.05 7.18
CA ASP A 245 10.41 32.56 8.36
C ASP A 245 9.16 31.82 7.85
N LEU A 246 9.14 30.51 8.06
CA LEU A 246 8.04 29.64 7.64
C LEU A 246 7.27 29.18 8.86
N GLU A 247 5.96 29.24 8.78
CA GLU A 247 5.07 28.52 9.67
C GLU A 247 4.64 27.24 8.97
N ILE A 248 4.94 26.09 9.56
CA ILE A 248 4.64 24.77 8.98
C ILE A 248 3.80 23.98 9.96
N TYR A 249 2.77 23.33 9.46
CA TYR A 249 1.99 22.36 10.22
C TYR A 249 1.44 21.28 9.29
N TYR A 250 0.97 20.18 9.87
CA TYR A 250 0.35 19.11 9.13
C TYR A 250 -1.17 19.16 9.31
N GLU A 251 -1.89 19.10 8.20
CA GLU A 251 -3.33 18.87 8.19
C GLU A 251 -3.62 17.44 7.72
N PRO A 252 -4.55 16.73 8.38
CA PRO A 252 -5.03 15.48 7.84
C PRO A 252 -5.81 15.75 6.55
N GLN A 253 -5.35 15.16 5.46
CA GLN A 253 -6.07 15.16 4.19
C GLN A 253 -6.74 13.80 4.02
N GLU A 254 -8.05 13.80 3.85
CA GLU A 254 -8.78 12.59 3.46
C GLU A 254 -8.44 12.24 2.02
N MET A 255 -7.93 11.03 1.85
CA MET A 255 -7.70 10.46 0.53
C MET A 255 -8.60 9.25 0.35
N PRO A 256 -9.68 9.37 -0.43
CA PRO A 256 -10.49 8.21 -0.75
C PRO A 256 -9.68 7.26 -1.62
N ILE A 257 -9.60 6.01 -1.17
CA ILE A 257 -8.90 4.95 -1.88
C ILE A 257 -9.95 3.90 -2.26
N PRO A 258 -9.98 3.45 -3.52
CA PRO A 258 -10.83 2.33 -3.90
C PRO A 258 -10.42 1.10 -3.08
N VAL A 259 -11.40 0.50 -2.41
CA VAL A 259 -11.20 -0.67 -1.57
C VAL A 259 -12.01 -1.82 -2.15
N THR A 260 -11.33 -2.95 -2.37
CA THR A 260 -11.99 -4.21 -2.71
C THR A 260 -12.23 -5.00 -1.43
N ASN A 261 -13.48 -5.35 -1.16
CA ASN A 261 -13.89 -6.11 0.01
C ASN A 261 -14.21 -7.53 -0.40
N LEU A 262 -13.57 -8.51 0.24
CA LEU A 262 -13.79 -9.92 -0.01
C LEU A 262 -14.19 -10.63 1.27
N VAL A 263 -15.05 -11.62 1.16
CA VAL A 263 -15.42 -12.50 2.27
C VAL A 263 -14.96 -13.92 1.99
N TYR A 264 -14.32 -14.52 3.00
CA TYR A 264 -13.83 -15.89 2.99
C TYR A 264 -14.74 -16.77 3.85
N LYS A 265 -15.44 -17.70 3.20
CA LYS A 265 -16.49 -18.51 3.83
C LYS A 265 -16.27 -20.01 3.60
N GLN A 266 -16.75 -20.80 4.54
CA GLN A 266 -16.85 -22.25 4.35
C GLN A 266 -18.20 -22.59 3.70
N GLN A 267 -18.18 -23.27 2.56
CA GLN A 267 -19.36 -23.60 1.75
C GLN A 267 -20.41 -24.47 2.48
N SER A 268 -19.98 -25.32 3.41
CA SER A 268 -20.84 -26.30 4.06
C SER A 268 -21.53 -25.82 5.35
N ILE A 269 -21.08 -24.73 5.96
CA ILE A 269 -21.50 -24.30 7.30
C ILE A 269 -22.07 -22.87 7.28
N ASP A 270 -22.08 -22.22 6.14
CA ASP A 270 -22.43 -20.78 5.99
C ASP A 270 -21.65 -19.87 6.97
N GLY A 271 -20.47 -20.35 7.38
CA GLY A 271 -19.60 -19.69 8.35
C GLY A 271 -18.59 -18.78 7.69
N VAL A 272 -18.65 -17.50 8.01
CA VAL A 272 -17.62 -16.55 7.62
C VAL A 272 -16.37 -16.81 8.44
N MET A 273 -15.24 -17.05 7.76
CA MET A 273 -13.95 -17.28 8.40
C MET A 273 -13.16 -15.98 8.56
N ALA A 274 -13.24 -15.10 7.57
CA ALA A 274 -12.61 -13.79 7.59
C ALA A 274 -13.19 -12.88 6.50
N TRP A 275 -12.96 -11.58 6.66
CA TRP A 275 -13.11 -10.57 5.59
C TRP A 275 -11.74 -9.95 5.33
N VAL A 276 -11.51 -9.52 4.12
CA VAL A 276 -10.33 -8.73 3.77
C VAL A 276 -10.74 -7.51 2.98
N SER A 277 -10.22 -6.35 3.38
CA SER A 277 -10.32 -5.10 2.64
C SER A 277 -8.97 -4.80 2.04
N ILE A 278 -8.92 -4.68 0.71
CA ILE A 278 -7.69 -4.47 -0.06
C ILE A 278 -7.74 -3.07 -0.64
N ALA A 279 -6.79 -2.24 -0.24
CA ALA A 279 -6.61 -0.91 -0.78
C ALA A 279 -5.33 -0.88 -1.63
N GLN A 280 -5.45 -0.46 -2.89
CA GLN A 280 -4.31 -0.29 -3.80
C GLN A 280 -4.23 1.16 -4.24
N PHE A 281 -3.05 1.76 -4.14
CA PHE A 281 -2.83 3.16 -4.49
C PHE A 281 -1.38 3.39 -4.91
N VAL A 282 -1.17 4.48 -5.64
CA VAL A 282 0.17 4.93 -6.04
C VAL A 282 0.54 6.13 -5.16
N TYR A 283 1.65 6.02 -4.46
CA TYR A 283 2.24 7.10 -3.68
C TYR A 283 3.73 7.26 -4.03
N GLU A 284 4.17 8.49 -4.31
CA GLU A 284 5.55 8.79 -4.74
C GLU A 284 6.05 7.91 -5.91
N GLU A 285 5.17 7.70 -6.91
CA GLU A 285 5.43 6.87 -8.10
C GLU A 285 5.60 5.36 -7.80
N GLN A 286 5.34 4.93 -6.57
CA GLN A 286 5.37 3.52 -6.17
C GLN A 286 3.95 2.99 -5.94
N GLU A 287 3.72 1.76 -6.36
CA GLU A 287 2.49 1.04 -6.07
C GLU A 287 2.52 0.50 -4.63
N HIS A 288 1.47 0.78 -3.90
CA HIS A 288 1.27 0.31 -2.52
C HIS A 288 0.01 -0.50 -2.42
N GLU A 289 0.06 -1.54 -1.59
CA GLU A 289 -1.09 -2.37 -1.25
C GLU A 289 -1.20 -2.48 0.27
N ILE A 290 -2.39 -2.24 0.78
CA ILE A 290 -2.72 -2.43 2.19
C ILE A 290 -3.84 -3.43 2.28
N ASN A 291 -3.62 -4.49 3.06
CA ASN A 291 -4.60 -5.52 3.35
C ASN A 291 -5.02 -5.40 4.81
N ILE A 292 -6.31 -5.22 5.05
CA ILE A 292 -6.89 -5.20 6.40
C ILE A 292 -7.77 -6.43 6.53
N ILE A 293 -7.44 -7.31 7.47
CA ILE A 293 -8.18 -8.54 7.70
C ILE A 293 -9.03 -8.38 8.95
N PHE A 294 -10.29 -8.78 8.83
CA PHE A 294 -11.24 -8.85 9.93
C PHE A 294 -11.58 -10.33 10.17
N LYS A 295 -11.23 -10.84 11.32
CA LYS A 295 -11.51 -12.21 11.72
C LYS A 295 -12.41 -12.21 12.96
N PRO A 296 -13.53 -12.98 12.97
CA PRO A 296 -14.28 -13.19 14.20
C PRO A 296 -13.41 -14.00 15.20
N ASP A 297 -13.39 -13.56 16.45
CA ASP A 297 -12.83 -14.35 17.55
C ASP A 297 -13.85 -15.38 18.06
N ASP A 298 -13.44 -16.20 19.04
CA ASP A 298 -14.29 -17.23 19.64
C ASP A 298 -15.53 -16.66 20.34
N ASN A 299 -15.55 -15.36 20.64
CA ASN A 299 -16.66 -14.64 21.27
C ASN A 299 -17.52 -13.89 20.25
N GLY A 300 -17.19 -13.94 18.97
CA GLY A 300 -17.88 -13.24 17.88
C GLY A 300 -17.46 -11.77 17.72
N PHE A 301 -16.43 -11.28 18.44
CA PHE A 301 -15.85 -9.96 18.22
C PHE A 301 -14.92 -9.99 17.03
N LEU A 302 -14.90 -8.89 16.25
CA LEU A 302 -14.00 -8.75 15.12
C LEU A 302 -12.60 -8.34 15.58
N GLN A 303 -11.62 -9.18 15.31
CA GLN A 303 -10.21 -8.83 15.42
C GLN A 303 -9.73 -8.21 14.10
N VAL A 304 -9.07 -7.06 14.17
CA VAL A 304 -8.45 -6.40 13.02
C VAL A 304 -6.98 -6.80 12.99
N MET A 305 -6.53 -7.28 11.84
CA MET A 305 -5.16 -7.72 11.63
C MET A 305 -4.56 -7.02 10.42
N PHE A 306 -3.33 -6.57 10.58
CA PHE A 306 -2.52 -6.04 9.49
C PHE A 306 -1.46 -7.09 9.14
N PRO A 307 -1.63 -7.84 8.06
CA PRO A 307 -0.65 -8.84 7.68
C PRO A 307 0.66 -8.15 7.32
N THR A 308 1.75 -8.63 7.89
CA THR A 308 3.09 -8.26 7.43
C THR A 308 3.23 -8.73 5.99
N VAL A 309 3.75 -7.87 5.11
CA VAL A 309 4.03 -8.22 3.71
C VAL A 309 4.85 -9.51 3.70
N MET A 310 4.34 -10.55 3.03
CA MET A 310 5.13 -11.75 2.79
C MET A 310 6.24 -11.36 1.82
N GLU A 311 7.51 -11.48 2.26
CA GLU A 311 8.63 -11.37 1.34
C GLU A 311 8.51 -12.48 0.30
N GLU A 312 8.57 -12.12 -0.98
CA GLU A 312 8.63 -13.07 -2.06
C GLU A 312 9.96 -13.82 -1.94
N GLY A 313 9.87 -15.12 -1.67
CA GLY A 313 11.02 -16.04 -1.58
C GLY A 313 11.54 -16.46 -2.95
#